data_e1f31eadf2bb565ba4d89b64d9739e0e
#
_entry.id   e1f31eadf2bb565ba4d89b64d9739e0e
#
_cell.length_a   1.000
_cell.length_b   1.000
_cell.length_c   1.000
_cell.angle_alpha   90.00
_cell.angle_beta   90.00
_cell.angle_gamma   90.00
#
_symmetry.space_group_name_H-M   'P 1'
#
loop_
_entity.id
_entity.type
_entity.pdbx_description
1 polymer ?
#
loop_
_entity_poly.entity_id
_entity_poly.type
_entity_poly.pdbx_seq_one_letter_code
_entity_poly.pdbx_strand_id
1 'polypeptide(L)'
;MRILAGKASSPKNPPQVCKGRLQISNSAKMTIFAENGANMEIDLTIEQAGLQEPIPYELLYEADPSREAVADYIARGTCYIARLGGRTVGVSVLLRTRPFTMELVNLCVAEPYRRQGIATRLIAHAAERARAAKCRILEVGTGNAGIGQLALYQRCGFSIESIEKDYFVRHYPEPIYENGIECRDMVRLRMEL
;
A
#
# COMPACT_ATOMS: atom_id res chain seq x y z
N MET A 1 -25.58 -42.74 1.35
CA MET A 1 -25.19 -41.84 0.27
C MET A 1 -23.69 -41.58 0.40
N ARG A 2 -22.86 -42.23 -0.44
CA ARG A 2 -21.39 -42.13 -0.38
C ARG A 2 -20.96 -40.89 -1.15
N ILE A 3 -20.28 -39.95 -0.49
CA ILE A 3 -19.63 -38.81 -1.12
C ILE A 3 -18.20 -39.25 -1.48
N LEU A 4 -17.89 -39.27 -2.77
CA LEU A 4 -16.56 -39.57 -3.31
C LEU A 4 -15.65 -38.34 -3.07
N ALA A 5 -14.64 -38.54 -2.25
CA ALA A 5 -13.56 -37.56 -2.08
C ALA A 5 -12.66 -37.59 -3.31
N GLY A 6 -12.72 -36.54 -4.14
CA GLY A 6 -11.77 -36.30 -5.21
C GLY A 6 -10.39 -35.93 -4.63
N LYS A 7 -9.37 -36.74 -4.99
CA LYS A 7 -7.96 -36.42 -4.68
C LYS A 7 -7.55 -35.20 -5.47
N ALA A 8 -7.41 -34.07 -4.79
CA ALA A 8 -6.66 -32.91 -5.33
C ALA A 8 -5.17 -33.24 -5.37
N SER A 9 -4.59 -33.25 -6.55
CA SER A 9 -3.14 -33.37 -6.76
C SER A 9 -2.47 -32.11 -6.25
N SER A 10 -1.58 -32.25 -5.26
CA SER A 10 -0.71 -31.17 -4.78
C SER A 10 0.16 -30.66 -5.92
N PRO A 11 0.28 -29.32 -6.13
CA PRO A 11 1.22 -28.78 -7.06
C PRO A 11 2.64 -29.06 -6.55
N LYS A 12 3.44 -29.72 -7.37
CA LYS A 12 4.87 -29.95 -7.14
C LYS A 12 5.57 -28.61 -7.31
N ASN A 13 6.28 -28.18 -6.30
CA ASN A 13 7.11 -27.00 -6.12
C ASN A 13 6.39 -25.73 -5.69
N PRO A 14 6.70 -25.20 -4.47
CA PRO A 14 6.33 -23.84 -4.12
C PRO A 14 7.10 -22.88 -5.04
N PRO A 15 6.53 -21.71 -5.39
CA PRO A 15 7.24 -20.72 -6.17
C PRO A 15 8.50 -20.32 -5.42
N GLN A 16 9.65 -20.42 -6.11
CA GLN A 16 10.92 -19.92 -5.58
C GLN A 16 10.77 -18.44 -5.26
N VAL A 17 10.87 -18.11 -3.98
CA VAL A 17 11.03 -16.74 -3.51
C VAL A 17 12.35 -16.26 -4.09
N CYS A 18 12.28 -15.39 -5.09
CA CYS A 18 13.45 -14.72 -5.64
C CYS A 18 14.10 -13.89 -4.52
N LYS A 19 15.15 -14.41 -3.90
CA LYS A 19 16.11 -13.65 -3.09
C LYS A 19 16.98 -12.78 -4.02
N GLY A 20 16.36 -11.95 -4.81
CA GLY A 20 17.01 -10.90 -5.58
C GLY A 20 16.90 -9.60 -4.81
N ARG A 21 18.04 -9.04 -4.44
CA ARG A 21 18.17 -7.68 -3.92
C ARG A 21 17.70 -6.74 -5.04
N LEU A 22 16.41 -6.39 -5.05
CA LEU A 22 15.85 -5.42 -6.00
C LEU A 22 16.48 -4.06 -5.67
N GLN A 23 17.46 -3.64 -6.44
CA GLN A 23 17.86 -2.23 -6.50
C GLN A 23 16.81 -1.53 -7.37
N ILE A 24 15.79 -0.97 -6.72
CA ILE A 24 14.79 -0.15 -7.40
C ILE A 24 15.37 1.26 -7.46
N SER A 25 15.74 1.72 -8.65
CA SER A 25 16.00 3.15 -8.88
C SER A 25 14.70 3.93 -8.59
N ASN A 26 14.79 5.16 -8.10
CA ASN A 26 13.64 6.04 -7.85
C ASN A 26 12.81 6.33 -9.11
N SER A 27 13.29 5.93 -10.28
CA SER A 27 12.63 6.02 -11.58
C SER A 27 12.49 4.64 -12.18
N ALA A 28 11.28 4.28 -12.60
CA ALA A 28 11.01 3.01 -13.27
C ALA A 28 10.07 3.24 -14.45
N LYS A 29 10.49 2.78 -15.62
CA LYS A 29 9.71 2.86 -16.84
C LYS A 29 8.41 2.05 -16.71
N MET A 30 7.30 2.67 -17.07
CA MET A 30 5.99 2.05 -17.23
C MET A 30 5.56 2.14 -18.69
N THR A 31 5.08 1.02 -19.21
CA THR A 31 4.45 1.02 -20.54
C THR A 31 2.99 1.38 -20.38
N ILE A 32 2.56 2.47 -21.02
CA ILE A 32 1.16 2.86 -21.11
C ILE A 32 0.67 2.55 -22.52
N PHE A 33 -0.49 1.94 -22.60
CA PHE A 33 -1.21 1.76 -23.86
C PHE A 33 -1.97 3.05 -24.14
N ALA A 34 -1.52 3.82 -25.13
CA ALA A 34 -2.24 5.00 -25.59
C ALA A 34 -3.48 4.59 -26.39
N GLU A 35 -4.52 5.42 -26.38
CA GLU A 35 -5.78 5.18 -27.11
C GLU A 35 -5.58 4.95 -28.63
N ASN A 36 -4.46 5.39 -29.18
CA ASN A 36 -4.06 5.20 -30.56
C ASN A 36 -3.26 3.90 -30.83
N GLY A 37 -3.17 3.00 -29.83
CA GLY A 37 -2.46 1.72 -29.95
C GLY A 37 -0.93 1.81 -29.85
N ALA A 38 -0.37 2.99 -29.60
CA ALA A 38 1.08 3.14 -29.38
C ALA A 38 1.46 2.81 -27.94
N ASN A 39 2.51 2.02 -27.75
CA ASN A 39 3.12 1.80 -26.45
C ASN A 39 4.06 2.97 -26.13
N MET A 40 3.75 3.73 -25.10
CA MET A 40 4.64 4.77 -24.57
C MET A 40 5.29 4.31 -23.27
N GLU A 41 6.63 4.37 -23.25
CA GLU A 41 7.36 4.24 -21.97
C GLU A 41 7.38 5.59 -21.26
N ILE A 42 6.80 5.65 -20.07
CA ILE A 42 6.80 6.84 -19.23
C ILE A 42 7.45 6.49 -17.89
N ASP A 43 8.29 7.39 -17.40
CA ASP A 43 8.94 7.20 -16.11
C ASP A 43 7.95 7.45 -14.95
N LEU A 44 7.83 6.45 -14.08
CA LEU A 44 7.23 6.60 -12.76
C LEU A 44 8.31 7.04 -11.78
N THR A 45 8.16 8.24 -11.23
CA THR A 45 9.01 8.74 -10.14
C THR A 45 8.26 8.70 -8.82
N ILE A 46 8.98 8.43 -7.71
CA ILE A 46 8.45 8.50 -6.35
C ILE A 46 9.39 9.38 -5.55
N GLU A 47 8.91 10.52 -5.13
CA GLU A 47 9.72 11.55 -4.46
C GLU A 47 9.05 12.03 -3.19
N GLN A 48 9.85 12.44 -2.22
CA GLN A 48 9.34 13.09 -1.02
C GLN A 48 8.71 14.43 -1.40
N ALA A 49 7.51 14.72 -0.88
CA ALA A 49 6.87 16.00 -1.06
C ALA A 49 7.77 17.13 -0.54
N GLY A 50 8.03 18.12 -1.40
CA GLY A 50 8.83 19.29 -1.06
C GLY A 50 8.09 20.21 -0.07
N LEU A 51 8.87 21.08 0.64
CA LEU A 51 8.30 22.00 1.63
C LEU A 51 7.25 22.97 1.07
N GLN A 52 7.35 23.32 -0.21
CA GLN A 52 6.42 24.22 -0.90
C GLN A 52 5.47 23.49 -1.84
N GLU A 53 5.57 22.16 -1.88
CA GLU A 53 4.75 21.37 -2.76
C GLU A 53 3.39 21.08 -2.11
N PRO A 54 2.28 21.30 -2.83
CA PRO A 54 0.96 20.98 -2.30
C PRO A 54 0.82 19.46 -2.08
N ILE A 55 0.46 19.11 -0.85
CA ILE A 55 0.12 17.72 -0.50
C ILE A 55 -1.15 17.32 -1.24
N PRO A 56 -1.22 16.14 -1.89
CA PRO A 56 -2.41 15.68 -2.61
C PRO A 56 -3.48 15.15 -1.65
N TYR A 57 -4.10 16.05 -0.88
CA TYR A 57 -5.08 15.70 0.16
C TYR A 57 -6.27 14.90 -0.37
N GLU A 58 -6.69 15.13 -1.61
CA GLU A 58 -7.77 14.36 -2.23
C GLU A 58 -7.48 12.86 -2.25
N LEU A 59 -6.25 12.49 -2.63
CA LEU A 59 -5.83 11.08 -2.61
C LEU A 59 -5.71 10.54 -1.18
N LEU A 60 -5.24 11.35 -0.24
CA LEU A 60 -5.14 10.93 1.16
C LEU A 60 -6.52 10.64 1.76
N TYR A 61 -7.50 11.51 1.48
CA TYR A 61 -8.88 11.33 1.96
C TYR A 61 -9.63 10.20 1.26
N GLU A 62 -9.21 9.81 0.07
CA GLU A 62 -9.75 8.63 -0.60
C GLU A 62 -9.35 7.32 0.12
N ALA A 63 -8.13 7.29 0.69
CA ALA A 63 -7.66 6.14 1.47
C ALA A 63 -8.10 6.18 2.94
N ASP A 64 -8.25 7.39 3.51
CA ASP A 64 -8.66 7.60 4.89
C ASP A 64 -9.59 8.81 4.99
N PRO A 65 -10.89 8.62 5.22
CA PRO A 65 -11.85 9.71 5.26
C PRO A 65 -11.71 10.64 6.48
N SER A 66 -10.95 10.26 7.51
CA SER A 66 -10.74 11.08 8.70
C SER A 66 -9.77 12.23 8.43
N ARG A 67 -10.28 13.44 8.31
CA ARG A 67 -9.47 14.65 8.15
C ARG A 67 -8.51 14.88 9.32
N GLU A 68 -8.95 14.54 10.53
CA GLU A 68 -8.16 14.67 11.74
C GLU A 68 -6.97 13.69 11.75
N ALA A 69 -7.22 12.42 11.43
CA ALA A 69 -6.16 11.41 11.30
C ALA A 69 -5.15 11.81 10.21
N VAL A 70 -5.65 12.23 9.04
CA VAL A 70 -4.80 12.71 7.92
C VAL A 70 -3.93 13.88 8.36
N ALA A 71 -4.49 14.88 9.05
CA ALA A 71 -3.74 16.04 9.53
C ALA A 71 -2.65 15.62 10.54
N ASP A 72 -2.96 14.71 11.46
CA ASP A 72 -2.00 14.22 12.45
C ASP A 72 -0.83 13.49 11.79
N TYR A 73 -1.07 12.49 10.94
CA TYR A 73 0.06 11.74 10.40
C TYR A 73 0.83 12.52 9.30
N ILE A 74 0.23 13.49 8.61
CA ILE A 74 0.96 14.38 7.69
C ILE A 74 1.89 15.30 8.47
N ALA A 75 1.47 15.80 9.63
CA ALA A 75 2.32 16.66 10.46
C ALA A 75 3.55 15.94 11.04
N ARG A 76 3.45 14.64 11.29
CA ARG A 76 4.50 13.82 11.94
C ARG A 76 5.26 12.90 10.98
N GLY A 77 4.67 12.58 9.85
CA GLY A 77 5.18 11.61 8.89
C GLY A 77 5.91 12.24 7.71
N THR A 78 6.27 11.40 6.77
CA THR A 78 6.86 11.81 5.49
C THR A 78 5.95 11.38 4.36
N CYS A 79 5.48 12.34 3.59
CA CYS A 79 4.66 12.11 2.40
C CYS A 79 5.55 11.89 1.17
N TYR A 80 5.25 10.87 0.39
CA TYR A 80 5.86 10.57 -0.90
C TYR A 80 4.81 10.60 -1.99
N ILE A 81 5.13 11.24 -3.11
CA ILE A 81 4.24 11.42 -4.24
C ILE A 81 4.77 10.62 -5.43
N ALA A 82 3.93 9.76 -5.98
CA ALA A 82 4.21 9.04 -7.21
C ALA A 82 3.70 9.87 -8.41
N ARG A 83 4.58 10.10 -9.39
CA ARG A 83 4.27 10.82 -10.63
C ARG A 83 4.55 9.97 -11.85
N LEU A 84 3.65 10.07 -12.81
CA LEU A 84 3.78 9.46 -14.13
C LEU A 84 3.69 10.57 -15.18
N GLY A 85 4.78 10.81 -15.91
CA GLY A 85 4.84 11.92 -16.87
C GLY A 85 4.54 13.28 -16.22
N GLY A 86 5.00 13.50 -15.00
CA GLY A 86 4.78 14.72 -14.22
C GLY A 86 3.42 14.83 -13.52
N ARG A 87 2.46 13.94 -13.82
CA ARG A 87 1.14 13.92 -13.15
C ARG A 87 1.20 13.11 -11.86
N THR A 88 0.62 13.63 -10.79
CA THR A 88 0.43 12.89 -9.55
C THR A 88 -0.56 11.74 -9.77
N VAL A 89 -0.08 10.50 -9.54
CA VAL A 89 -0.85 9.27 -9.76
C VAL A 89 -1.01 8.44 -8.49
N GLY A 90 -0.29 8.78 -7.44
CA GLY A 90 -0.40 8.11 -6.16
C GLY A 90 0.35 8.83 -5.04
N VAL A 91 0.08 8.40 -3.83
CA VAL A 91 0.68 8.96 -2.61
C VAL A 91 0.91 7.85 -1.61
N SER A 92 1.94 7.99 -0.78
CA SER A 92 2.14 7.18 0.42
C SER A 92 2.68 8.03 1.56
N VAL A 93 2.29 7.70 2.79
CA VAL A 93 2.77 8.40 3.99
C VAL A 93 3.41 7.39 4.92
N LEU A 94 4.64 7.68 5.33
CA LEU A 94 5.42 6.88 6.26
C LEU A 94 5.55 7.60 7.59
N LEU A 95 5.26 6.90 8.67
CA LEU A 95 5.36 7.41 10.03
C LEU A 95 6.22 6.47 10.89
N ARG A 96 7.19 7.03 11.62
CA ARG A 96 7.92 6.25 12.64
C ARG A 96 7.06 6.14 13.88
N THR A 97 6.59 4.94 14.20
CA THR A 97 5.66 4.69 15.32
C THR A 97 6.38 4.26 16.60
N ARG A 98 7.46 3.46 16.46
CA ARG A 98 8.26 2.91 17.58
C ARG A 98 9.74 2.83 17.19
N PRO A 99 10.68 2.58 18.12
CA PRO A 99 12.07 2.29 17.77
C PRO A 99 12.16 1.16 16.75
N PHE A 100 12.92 1.37 15.69
CA PHE A 100 13.15 0.43 14.58
C PHE A 100 11.90 0.01 13.79
N THR A 101 10.77 0.70 13.97
CA THR A 101 9.49 0.40 13.31
C THR A 101 8.99 1.64 12.57
N MET A 102 8.59 1.43 11.32
CA MET A 102 7.92 2.41 10.47
C MET A 102 6.57 1.85 10.04
N GLU A 103 5.58 2.70 9.92
CA GLU A 103 4.26 2.33 9.45
C GLU A 103 3.94 3.06 8.14
N LEU A 104 3.43 2.33 7.17
CA LEU A 104 2.80 2.87 5.97
C LEU A 104 1.35 3.21 6.34
N VAL A 105 1.14 4.45 6.84
CA VAL A 105 -0.15 4.87 7.41
C VAL A 105 -1.18 5.25 6.35
N ASN A 106 -0.73 5.63 5.16
CA ASN A 106 -1.62 5.92 4.03
C ASN A 106 -0.98 5.48 2.72
N LEU A 107 -1.77 4.90 1.84
CA LEU A 107 -1.39 4.50 0.49
C LEU A 107 -2.60 4.64 -0.44
N CYS A 108 -2.51 5.53 -1.42
CA CYS A 108 -3.52 5.70 -2.44
C CYS A 108 -2.92 5.75 -3.84
N VAL A 109 -3.64 5.19 -4.80
CA VAL A 109 -3.37 5.32 -6.24
C VAL A 109 -4.64 5.83 -6.90
N ALA A 110 -4.54 6.94 -7.62
CA ALA A 110 -5.64 7.56 -8.33
C ALA A 110 -6.34 6.54 -9.25
N GLU A 111 -7.66 6.54 -9.26
CA GLU A 111 -8.50 5.51 -9.87
C GLU A 111 -8.10 5.15 -11.31
N PRO A 112 -7.83 6.12 -12.24
CA PRO A 112 -7.46 5.79 -13.62
C PRO A 112 -6.12 5.05 -13.76
N TYR A 113 -5.30 5.05 -12.69
CA TYR A 113 -3.96 4.45 -12.69
C TYR A 113 -3.86 3.19 -11.83
N ARG A 114 -4.99 2.71 -11.28
CA ARG A 114 -5.04 1.46 -10.50
C ARG A 114 -4.76 0.25 -11.37
N ARG A 115 -4.39 -0.86 -10.73
CA ARG A 115 -4.10 -2.17 -11.35
C ARG A 115 -2.93 -2.15 -12.35
N GLN A 116 -2.09 -1.13 -12.30
CA GLN A 116 -0.89 -0.96 -13.13
C GLN A 116 0.41 -1.16 -12.34
N GLY A 117 0.35 -1.72 -11.13
CA GLY A 117 1.52 -2.00 -10.31
C GLY A 117 2.06 -0.81 -9.50
N ILE A 118 1.45 0.38 -9.57
CA ILE A 118 1.92 1.59 -8.86
C ILE A 118 1.90 1.39 -7.34
N ALA A 119 0.84 0.79 -6.78
CA ALA A 119 0.77 0.50 -5.35
C ALA A 119 1.91 -0.44 -4.90
N THR A 120 2.23 -1.46 -5.67
CA THR A 120 3.38 -2.37 -5.40
C THR A 120 4.70 -1.60 -5.37
N ARG A 121 4.89 -0.62 -6.26
CA ARG A 121 6.10 0.21 -6.30
C ARG A 121 6.16 1.18 -5.13
N LEU A 122 5.04 1.78 -4.72
CA LEU A 122 4.96 2.62 -3.51
C LEU A 122 5.29 1.82 -2.25
N ILE A 123 4.82 0.57 -2.14
CA ILE A 123 5.14 -0.33 -1.03
C ILE A 123 6.64 -0.69 -1.04
N ALA A 124 7.20 -1.04 -2.20
CA ALA A 124 8.63 -1.34 -2.32
C ALA A 124 9.48 -0.12 -1.93
N HIS A 125 9.12 1.08 -2.39
CA HIS A 125 9.75 2.33 -2.00
C HIS A 125 9.64 2.57 -0.49
N ALA A 126 8.46 2.33 0.11
CA ALA A 126 8.27 2.44 1.56
C ALA A 126 9.23 1.53 2.34
N ALA A 127 9.40 0.28 1.89
CA ALA A 127 10.34 -0.66 2.49
C ALA A 127 11.80 -0.19 2.37
N GLU A 128 12.19 0.38 1.22
CA GLU A 128 13.53 0.98 1.04
C GLU A 128 13.76 2.18 1.96
N ARG A 129 12.78 3.08 2.08
CA ARG A 129 12.86 4.23 2.99
C ARG A 129 12.98 3.79 4.44
N ALA A 130 12.20 2.79 4.85
CA ALA A 130 12.28 2.22 6.19
C ALA A 130 13.67 1.60 6.47
N ARG A 131 14.24 0.84 5.53
CA ARG A 131 15.61 0.31 5.64
C ARG A 131 16.66 1.43 5.75
N ALA A 132 16.55 2.45 4.90
CA ALA A 132 17.44 3.61 4.93
C ALA A 132 17.39 4.36 6.27
N ALA A 133 16.20 4.39 6.90
CA ALA A 133 15.98 4.93 8.24
C ALA A 133 16.39 3.95 9.37
N LYS A 134 17.06 2.83 9.05
CA LYS A 134 17.49 1.78 9.98
C LYS A 134 16.33 1.12 10.75
N CYS A 135 15.14 1.12 10.18
CA CYS A 135 14.04 0.32 10.69
C CYS A 135 14.26 -1.16 10.33
N ARG A 136 13.70 -2.03 11.15
CA ARG A 136 13.72 -3.50 10.97
C ARG A 136 12.35 -4.03 10.61
N ILE A 137 11.31 -3.22 10.82
CA ILE A 137 9.92 -3.58 10.63
C ILE A 137 9.23 -2.46 9.86
N LEU A 138 8.47 -2.85 8.84
CA LEU A 138 7.47 -2.01 8.19
C LEU A 138 6.10 -2.58 8.52
N GLU A 139 5.21 -1.76 9.07
CA GLU A 139 3.84 -2.11 9.39
C GLU A 139 2.86 -1.44 8.44
N VAL A 140 1.68 -2.01 8.32
CA VAL A 140 0.53 -1.43 7.63
C VAL A 140 -0.76 -1.94 8.26
N GLY A 141 -1.79 -1.10 8.28
CA GLY A 141 -3.13 -1.47 8.69
C GLY A 141 -4.13 -1.37 7.54
N THR A 142 -5.16 -2.20 7.56
CA THR A 142 -6.30 -2.10 6.65
C THR A 142 -7.57 -2.61 7.31
N GLY A 143 -8.73 -2.15 6.83
CA GLY A 143 -10.01 -2.65 7.31
C GLY A 143 -10.21 -4.14 7.00
N ASN A 144 -10.98 -4.82 7.83
CA ASN A 144 -11.37 -6.23 7.61
C ASN A 144 -12.09 -6.44 6.28
N ALA A 145 -12.72 -5.40 5.73
CA ALA A 145 -13.43 -5.41 4.46
C ALA A 145 -12.50 -5.17 3.25
N GLY A 146 -11.26 -4.76 3.48
CA GLY A 146 -10.24 -4.45 2.47
C GLY A 146 -9.62 -5.69 1.83
N ILE A 147 -10.41 -6.55 1.18
CA ILE A 147 -9.96 -7.83 0.62
C ILE A 147 -8.83 -7.64 -0.40
N GLY A 148 -8.96 -6.63 -1.26
CA GLY A 148 -7.95 -6.31 -2.27
C GLY A 148 -6.64 -5.84 -1.65
N GLN A 149 -6.71 -5.02 -0.62
CA GLN A 149 -5.58 -4.49 0.14
C GLN A 149 -4.86 -5.60 0.90
N LEU A 150 -5.59 -6.48 1.60
CA LEU A 150 -5.03 -7.65 2.27
C LEU A 150 -4.24 -8.54 1.31
N ALA A 151 -4.81 -8.82 0.13
CA ALA A 151 -4.13 -9.61 -0.89
C ALA A 151 -2.90 -8.87 -1.47
N LEU A 152 -2.95 -7.55 -1.64
CA LEU A 152 -1.84 -6.74 -2.13
C LEU A 152 -0.68 -6.77 -1.14
N TYR A 153 -0.92 -6.46 0.13
CA TYR A 153 0.12 -6.42 1.16
C TYR A 153 0.81 -7.77 1.34
N GLN A 154 0.05 -8.87 1.39
CA GLN A 154 0.64 -10.21 1.49
C GLN A 154 1.50 -10.56 0.27
N ARG A 155 1.07 -10.22 -0.96
CA ARG A 155 1.90 -10.40 -2.17
C ARG A 155 3.17 -9.55 -2.14
N CYS A 156 3.16 -8.41 -1.43
CA CYS A 156 4.34 -7.56 -1.24
C CYS A 156 5.26 -8.03 -0.10
N GLY A 157 4.92 -9.13 0.59
CA GLY A 157 5.76 -9.73 1.61
C GLY A 157 5.36 -9.41 3.05
N PHE A 158 4.20 -8.78 3.26
CA PHE A 158 3.64 -8.63 4.61
C PHE A 158 2.96 -9.92 5.07
N SER A 159 3.02 -10.18 6.37
CA SER A 159 2.22 -11.20 7.06
C SER A 159 1.23 -10.54 8.01
N ILE A 160 0.06 -11.17 8.18
CA ILE A 160 -0.92 -10.73 9.18
C ILE A 160 -0.33 -10.95 10.56
N GLU A 161 -0.33 -9.91 11.38
CA GLU A 161 0.23 -9.92 12.73
C GLU A 161 -0.87 -10.00 13.78
N SER A 162 -1.89 -9.15 13.67
CA SER A 162 -2.96 -9.06 14.65
C SER A 162 -4.23 -8.45 14.07
N ILE A 163 -5.31 -8.57 14.83
CA ILE A 163 -6.60 -7.92 14.56
C ILE A 163 -6.95 -7.04 15.76
N GLU A 164 -7.13 -5.74 15.51
CA GLU A 164 -7.61 -4.79 16.49
C GLU A 164 -9.12 -4.64 16.35
N LYS A 165 -9.85 -5.24 17.29
CA LYS A 165 -11.31 -5.31 17.27
C LYS A 165 -11.96 -3.93 17.42
N ASP A 166 -13.00 -3.70 16.62
CA ASP A 166 -13.84 -2.50 16.64
C ASP A 166 -13.03 -1.19 16.48
N TYR A 167 -11.87 -1.24 15.82
CA TYR A 167 -11.01 -0.06 15.59
C TYR A 167 -11.79 1.06 14.89
N PHE A 168 -12.41 0.76 13.77
CA PHE A 168 -13.14 1.77 12.98
C PHE A 168 -14.38 2.28 13.72
N VAL A 169 -15.06 1.43 14.47
CA VAL A 169 -16.22 1.81 15.28
C VAL A 169 -15.85 2.81 16.38
N ARG A 170 -14.63 2.69 16.93
CA ARG A 170 -14.15 3.60 17.99
C ARG A 170 -13.56 4.91 17.48
N HIS A 171 -13.00 4.90 16.27
CA HIS A 171 -12.20 6.02 15.77
C HIS A 171 -12.84 6.81 14.64
N TYR A 172 -13.96 6.33 14.08
CA TYR A 172 -14.66 6.99 12.99
C TYR A 172 -16.12 7.25 13.38
N PRO A 173 -16.62 8.47 13.20
CA PRO A 173 -17.99 8.82 13.61
C PRO A 173 -19.06 8.12 12.78
N GLU A 174 -18.75 7.81 11.52
CA GLU A 174 -19.68 7.18 10.60
C GLU A 174 -19.18 5.79 10.20
N PRO A 175 -20.08 4.81 10.04
CA PRO A 175 -19.72 3.48 9.55
C PRO A 175 -19.11 3.54 8.16
N ILE A 176 -17.98 2.85 7.97
CA ILE A 176 -17.30 2.71 6.68
C ILE A 176 -17.66 1.35 6.07
N TYR A 177 -18.04 1.35 4.80
CA TYR A 177 -18.34 0.13 4.06
C TYR A 177 -17.41 -0.03 2.87
N GLU A 178 -16.85 -1.22 2.71
CA GLU A 178 -16.04 -1.60 1.55
C GLU A 178 -16.45 -3.00 1.09
N ASN A 179 -16.58 -3.22 -0.21
CA ASN A 179 -17.06 -4.50 -0.77
C ASN A 179 -18.39 -4.99 -0.19
N GLY A 180 -19.28 -4.11 0.26
CA GLY A 180 -20.53 -4.44 0.91
C GLY A 180 -20.40 -4.95 2.35
N ILE A 181 -19.22 -4.87 2.95
CA ILE A 181 -18.90 -5.31 4.31
C ILE A 181 -18.57 -4.08 5.16
N GLU A 182 -19.08 -4.03 6.38
CA GLU A 182 -18.72 -2.99 7.34
C GLU A 182 -17.26 -3.14 7.78
N CYS A 183 -16.49 -2.05 7.68
CA CYS A 183 -15.15 -1.95 8.24
C CYS A 183 -15.27 -1.73 9.74
N ARG A 184 -15.14 -2.79 10.54
CA ARG A 184 -15.17 -2.73 12.00
C ARG A 184 -13.78 -2.87 12.59
N ASP A 185 -13.04 -3.88 12.13
CA ASP A 185 -11.77 -4.31 12.69
C ASP A 185 -10.60 -3.83 11.83
N MET A 186 -9.51 -3.44 12.45
CA MET A 186 -8.24 -3.18 11.77
C MET A 186 -7.42 -4.48 11.72
N VAL A 187 -7.08 -4.92 10.53
CA VAL A 187 -6.10 -5.99 10.32
C VAL A 187 -4.72 -5.34 10.21
N ARG A 188 -3.85 -5.66 11.16
CA ARG A 188 -2.45 -5.22 11.19
C ARG A 188 -1.57 -6.23 10.49
N LEU A 189 -0.73 -5.75 9.58
CA LEU A 189 0.26 -6.58 8.90
C LEU A 189 1.65 -5.99 9.11
N ARG A 190 2.67 -6.86 9.07
CA ARG A 190 4.07 -6.47 9.21
C ARG A 190 4.96 -7.16 8.17
N MET A 191 6.05 -6.49 7.83
CA MET A 191 7.13 -6.99 7.00
C MET A 191 8.45 -6.83 7.76
N GLU A 192 9.24 -7.88 7.84
CA GLU A 192 10.63 -7.82 8.29
C GLU A 192 11.51 -7.25 7.15
N LEU A 193 12.40 -6.28 7.46
CA LEU A 193 13.14 -5.49 6.49
C LEU A 193 14.59 -5.98 6.29
#